data_e0d6a2eab1d1f24b1a96780035efc10e
#
_entry.id   e0d6a2eab1d1f24b1a96780035efc10e
#
_cell.length_a   1.000
_cell.length_b   1.000
_cell.length_c   1.000
_cell.angle_alpha   90.00
_cell.angle_beta   90.00
_cell.angle_gamma   90.00
#
_symmetry.space_group_name_H-M   'P 1'
#
loop_
_entity.id
_entity.type
_entity.pdbx_description
1 polymer ?
#
loop_
_entity_poly.entity_id
_entity_poly.type
_entity_poly.pdbx_seq_one_letter_code
_entity_poly.pdbx_strand_id
1 'polypeptide(L)'
;MRALIGMGLGILLLYGSVAGAAENGVIRVGSKSFTESYILAEIAAQVIERVGEARAERRPGLGGTGITYRAIASGAIDLYPEYTGTLARIILKDPALHTPEAIRARLLASGLTMSEPLGFSNTYALAVRAETAERRGLRRISDLARHPELKAAFSSGFLEREDGWPGLTRHYGLALREVRVMEHALTYRAIVSGDVDLMDVFSTDGQLERLRLQILQDDKRFFPDYSAVLLARRDMAERFPRTWARLREAFEGALDDQRMAKLNAMADLDGKSVAEVAAAFLGTASPDPRRPPGVLSEISALTLDHLLLVLISLAAAVVLGIPMGIAAARFRRTGQIELGVIGMLQTVPALALLVFMIPLFGIGKGPALVALSLYALLPVVRSTYAGLIAIDGHLLDIAFVLGLGRLKRLVRIELPLASISIMAGIKTAAVMTVGTATLAAFIGGGGYGTLIVRGLALDDTATILAGAAPAAVMAVAFHVAFELLDRLAVPRGLRR
;
A
#
# COMPACT_ATOMS: atom_id res chain seq x y z
N MET A 1 -17.29 25.44 24.09
CA MET A 1 -17.25 25.38 22.62
C MET A 1 -15.99 26.01 22.01
N ARG A 2 -15.58 27.25 22.43
CA ARG A 2 -14.33 27.87 21.93
C ARG A 2 -13.02 27.15 22.32
N ALA A 3 -12.96 26.53 23.50
CA ALA A 3 -11.80 25.76 23.98
C ALA A 3 -11.62 24.40 23.28
N LEU A 4 -12.70 23.76 22.81
CA LEU A 4 -12.66 22.49 22.08
C LEU A 4 -12.23 22.67 20.62
N ILE A 5 -12.56 23.81 20.01
CA ILE A 5 -12.10 24.18 18.67
C ILE A 5 -10.61 24.52 18.69
N GLY A 6 -10.10 25.12 19.78
CA GLY A 6 -8.68 25.43 19.97
C GLY A 6 -7.79 24.18 20.13
N MET A 7 -8.32 23.11 20.78
CA MET A 7 -7.58 21.85 20.95
C MET A 7 -7.52 21.03 19.65
N GLY A 8 -8.59 21.04 18.84
CA GLY A 8 -8.59 20.38 17.52
C GLY A 8 -7.63 21.05 16.54
N LEU A 9 -7.54 22.40 16.56
CA LEU A 9 -6.57 23.15 15.75
C LEU A 9 -5.13 22.95 16.24
N GLY A 10 -4.91 22.77 17.55
CA GLY A 10 -3.60 22.52 18.14
C GLY A 10 -2.99 21.18 17.72
N ILE A 11 -3.81 20.14 17.55
CA ILE A 11 -3.36 18.83 17.04
C ILE A 11 -3.05 18.90 15.54
N LEU A 12 -3.82 19.66 14.76
CA LEU A 12 -3.51 19.92 13.34
C LEU A 12 -2.23 20.74 13.16
N LEU A 13 -1.94 21.67 14.07
CA LEU A 13 -0.71 22.49 14.03
C LEU A 13 0.54 21.72 14.48
N LEU A 14 0.41 20.70 15.32
CA LEU A 14 1.50 19.78 15.66
C LEU A 14 1.90 18.88 14.46
N TYR A 15 0.96 18.56 13.57
CA TYR A 15 1.27 17.86 12.31
C TYR A 15 1.92 18.75 11.24
N GLY A 16 1.69 20.04 11.29
CA GLY A 16 2.31 21.02 10.35
C GLY A 16 3.78 21.29 10.62
N SER A 17 4.30 21.00 11.82
CA SER A 17 5.67 21.34 12.22
C SER A 17 6.71 20.24 11.98
N VAL A 18 6.30 19.04 11.58
CA VAL A 18 7.23 17.93 11.24
C VAL A 18 7.66 17.94 9.78
N ALA A 19 7.03 18.77 8.94
CA ALA A 19 7.33 18.87 7.51
C ALA A 19 8.48 19.83 7.15
N GLY A 20 9.26 20.34 8.11
CA GLY A 20 10.18 21.45 7.90
C GLY A 20 11.65 21.28 8.29
N ALA A 21 12.09 20.10 8.74
CA ALA A 21 13.51 19.82 8.84
C ALA A 21 13.99 19.29 7.48
N ALA A 22 14.68 20.10 6.69
CA ALA A 22 15.40 19.69 5.51
C ALA A 22 16.39 18.57 5.92
N GLU A 23 16.04 17.31 5.69
CA GLU A 23 16.95 16.17 5.78
C GLU A 23 17.95 16.29 4.63
N ASN A 24 18.95 17.17 4.79
CA ASN A 24 20.09 17.27 3.90
C ASN A 24 20.78 15.90 3.89
N GLY A 25 20.73 15.21 2.75
CA GLY A 25 21.43 13.96 2.55
C GLY A 25 20.62 12.68 2.54
N VAL A 26 19.29 12.72 2.39
CA VAL A 26 18.44 11.52 2.18
C VAL A 26 17.83 11.54 0.79
N ILE A 27 17.91 10.40 0.08
CA ILE A 27 17.21 10.13 -1.18
C ILE A 27 16.24 8.97 -0.94
N ARG A 28 14.95 9.21 -1.16
CA ARG A 28 13.88 8.21 -0.98
C ARG A 28 13.68 7.44 -2.28
N VAL A 29 14.03 6.16 -2.26
CA VAL A 29 13.93 5.27 -3.41
C VAL A 29 12.64 4.45 -3.30
N GLY A 30 11.72 4.67 -4.24
CA GLY A 30 10.46 3.93 -4.31
C GLY A 30 10.50 2.75 -5.25
N SER A 31 9.51 1.85 -5.14
CA SER A 31 9.25 0.80 -6.13
C SER A 31 7.76 0.53 -6.29
N LYS A 32 7.38 -0.05 -7.43
CA LYS A 32 6.08 -0.72 -7.61
C LYS A 32 6.10 -2.08 -6.89
N SER A 33 4.93 -2.75 -6.83
CA SER A 33 4.76 -4.01 -6.09
C SER A 33 4.99 -5.24 -6.99
N PHE A 34 6.17 -5.37 -7.61
CA PHE A 34 6.60 -6.56 -8.36
C PHE A 34 8.13 -6.67 -8.38
N THR A 35 8.64 -7.90 -8.56
CA THR A 35 10.02 -8.30 -8.35
C THR A 35 11.04 -7.41 -9.04
N GLU A 36 10.89 -7.17 -10.34
CA GLU A 36 11.82 -6.36 -11.12
C GLU A 36 11.94 -4.93 -10.58
N SER A 37 10.81 -4.32 -10.21
CA SER A 37 10.81 -2.98 -9.63
C SER A 37 11.53 -2.93 -8.28
N TYR A 38 11.41 -4.00 -7.46
CA TYR A 38 12.17 -4.11 -6.22
C TYR A 38 13.67 -4.22 -6.47
N ILE A 39 14.08 -5.06 -7.44
CA ILE A 39 15.50 -5.27 -7.79
C ILE A 39 16.12 -3.96 -8.28
N LEU A 40 15.50 -3.29 -9.24
CA LEU A 40 16.01 -2.04 -9.80
C LEU A 40 16.10 -0.92 -8.76
N ALA A 41 15.10 -0.81 -7.88
CA ALA A 41 15.10 0.15 -6.78
C ALA A 41 16.21 -0.15 -5.76
N GLU A 42 16.45 -1.42 -5.45
CA GLU A 42 17.53 -1.82 -4.54
C GLU A 42 18.92 -1.59 -5.15
N ILE A 43 19.10 -1.87 -6.46
CA ILE A 43 20.33 -1.51 -7.17
C ILE A 43 20.57 0.00 -7.04
N ALA A 44 19.56 0.82 -7.30
CA ALA A 44 19.66 2.27 -7.16
C ALA A 44 20.00 2.68 -5.73
N ALA A 45 19.38 2.08 -4.71
CA ALA A 45 19.67 2.35 -3.31
C ALA A 45 21.13 2.03 -2.93
N GLN A 46 21.64 0.87 -3.36
CA GLN A 46 23.03 0.49 -3.12
C GLN A 46 24.03 1.39 -3.85
N VAL A 47 23.72 1.87 -5.04
CA VAL A 47 24.54 2.85 -5.75
C VAL A 47 24.59 4.18 -4.98
N ILE A 48 23.44 4.69 -4.51
CA ILE A 48 23.35 5.91 -3.69
C ILE A 48 24.25 5.80 -2.45
N GLU A 49 24.15 4.69 -1.72
CA GLU A 49 24.92 4.46 -0.49
C GLU A 49 26.43 4.40 -0.75
N ARG A 50 26.86 3.85 -1.90
CA ARG A 50 28.26 3.79 -2.29
C ARG A 50 28.85 5.13 -2.67
N VAL A 51 28.07 5.96 -3.33
CA VAL A 51 28.50 7.33 -3.70
C VAL A 51 28.72 8.17 -2.43
N GLY A 52 27.94 7.92 -1.37
CA GLY A 52 28.07 8.57 -0.09
C GLY A 52 27.69 10.06 -0.08
N GLU A 53 27.03 10.56 -1.14
CA GLU A 53 26.52 11.94 -1.22
C GLU A 53 25.22 12.10 -0.45
N ALA A 54 24.44 10.99 -0.35
CA ALA A 54 23.21 10.90 0.42
C ALA A 54 23.02 9.47 0.98
N ARG A 55 22.16 9.34 1.98
CA ARG A 55 21.66 8.04 2.45
C ARG A 55 20.46 7.63 1.64
N ALA A 56 20.38 6.36 1.23
CA ALA A 56 19.18 5.82 0.60
C ALA A 56 18.13 5.43 1.66
N GLU A 57 16.92 5.95 1.52
CA GLU A 57 15.76 5.49 2.25
C GLU A 57 14.86 4.68 1.32
N ARG A 58 14.72 3.39 1.60
CA ARG A 58 13.94 2.45 0.79
C ARG A 58 12.46 2.56 1.10
N ARG A 59 11.64 2.77 0.06
CA ARG A 59 10.17 2.82 0.11
C ARG A 59 9.57 1.79 -0.86
N PRO A 60 9.76 0.49 -0.59
CA PRO A 60 9.35 -0.56 -1.52
C PRO A 60 7.85 -0.77 -1.53
N GLY A 61 7.33 -1.26 -2.68
CA GLY A 61 5.98 -1.81 -2.78
C GLY A 61 4.86 -0.78 -2.60
N LEU A 62 5.02 0.42 -3.15
CA LEU A 62 4.02 1.50 -3.05
C LEU A 62 2.71 1.19 -3.81
N GLY A 63 2.67 0.11 -4.59
CA GLY A 63 1.53 -0.29 -5.40
C GLY A 63 1.72 -0.07 -6.90
N GLY A 64 0.62 0.13 -7.63
CA GLY A 64 0.65 0.32 -9.08
C GLY A 64 1.07 1.72 -9.52
N THR A 65 1.17 1.91 -10.85
CA THR A 65 1.65 3.14 -11.51
C THR A 65 1.05 4.43 -10.94
N GLY A 66 -0.28 4.48 -10.73
CA GLY A 66 -0.94 5.71 -10.27
C GLY A 66 -0.54 6.12 -8.86
N ILE A 67 -0.30 5.17 -7.95
CA ILE A 67 0.11 5.45 -6.57
C ILE A 67 1.58 5.88 -6.55
N THR A 68 2.46 5.13 -7.24
CA THR A 68 3.90 5.42 -7.26
C THR A 68 4.19 6.75 -7.95
N TYR A 69 3.47 7.08 -9.03
CA TYR A 69 3.58 8.39 -9.67
C TYR A 69 3.14 9.53 -8.75
N ARG A 70 2.03 9.38 -8.01
CA ARG A 70 1.64 10.39 -7.02
C ARG A 70 2.66 10.53 -5.89
N ALA A 71 3.34 9.44 -5.51
CA ALA A 71 4.40 9.49 -4.50
C ALA A 71 5.58 10.37 -4.93
N ILE A 72 6.04 10.24 -6.19
CA ILE A 72 7.14 11.09 -6.68
C ILE A 72 6.67 12.52 -6.92
N ALA A 73 5.48 12.72 -7.45
CA ALA A 73 4.93 14.05 -7.70
C ALA A 73 4.72 14.85 -6.41
N SER A 74 4.36 14.20 -5.30
CA SER A 74 4.20 14.83 -3.98
C SER A 74 5.50 14.96 -3.19
N GLY A 75 6.62 14.38 -3.66
CA GLY A 75 7.89 14.34 -2.94
C GLY A 75 7.96 13.32 -1.80
N ALA A 76 7.02 12.36 -1.75
CA ALA A 76 7.09 11.24 -0.81
C ALA A 76 8.23 10.26 -1.16
N ILE A 77 8.62 10.20 -2.44
CA ILE A 77 9.83 9.55 -2.95
C ILE A 77 10.55 10.49 -3.90
N ASP A 78 11.84 10.26 -4.12
CA ASP A 78 12.70 11.10 -4.94
C ASP A 78 13.04 10.44 -6.28
N LEU A 79 13.05 9.10 -6.35
CA LEU A 79 13.20 8.33 -7.57
C LEU A 79 12.56 6.93 -7.47
N TYR A 80 12.21 6.35 -8.63
CA TYR A 80 11.80 4.95 -8.75
C TYR A 80 11.96 4.44 -10.19
N PRO A 81 12.05 3.11 -10.41
CA PRO A 81 12.05 2.51 -11.75
C PRO A 81 10.68 2.62 -12.42
N GLU A 82 10.66 3.10 -13.66
CA GLU A 82 9.45 3.23 -14.48
C GLU A 82 9.75 2.81 -15.93
N TYR A 83 8.77 2.81 -16.81
CA TYR A 83 8.88 2.37 -18.20
C TYR A 83 8.36 3.43 -19.16
N THR A 84 9.04 3.60 -20.30
CA THR A 84 8.72 4.64 -21.30
C THR A 84 7.29 4.57 -21.79
N GLY A 85 6.77 3.37 -22.12
CA GLY A 85 5.39 3.17 -22.53
C GLY A 85 4.37 3.57 -21.45
N THR A 86 4.67 3.28 -20.18
CA THR A 86 3.83 3.70 -19.04
C THR A 86 3.88 5.22 -18.85
N LEU A 87 5.05 5.84 -18.98
CA LEU A 87 5.19 7.29 -18.91
C LEU A 87 4.37 7.98 -19.98
N ALA A 88 4.47 7.56 -21.23
CA ALA A 88 3.76 8.16 -22.34
C ALA A 88 2.24 7.96 -22.24
N ARG A 89 1.79 6.72 -22.11
CA ARG A 89 0.37 6.36 -22.25
C ARG A 89 -0.47 6.58 -21.00
N ILE A 90 0.09 6.29 -19.82
CA ILE A 90 -0.67 6.28 -18.57
C ILE A 90 -0.45 7.57 -17.77
N ILE A 91 0.80 8.00 -17.65
CA ILE A 91 1.17 9.14 -16.81
C ILE A 91 0.93 10.45 -17.56
N LEU A 92 1.54 10.61 -18.73
CA LEU A 92 1.44 11.82 -19.55
C LEU A 92 0.19 11.84 -20.42
N LYS A 93 -0.44 10.67 -20.62
CA LYS A 93 -1.65 10.47 -21.45
C LYS A 93 -1.48 11.01 -22.88
N ASP A 94 -0.28 10.88 -23.41
CA ASP A 94 0.08 11.32 -24.76
C ASP A 94 0.74 10.17 -25.53
N PRO A 95 -0.03 9.37 -26.27
CA PRO A 95 0.47 8.24 -27.03
C PRO A 95 1.37 8.63 -28.21
N ALA A 96 1.44 9.93 -28.56
CA ALA A 96 2.34 10.41 -29.62
C ALA A 96 3.80 10.54 -29.14
N LEU A 97 4.05 10.42 -27.83
CA LEU A 97 5.40 10.43 -27.28
C LEU A 97 6.06 9.05 -27.48
N HIS A 98 6.82 8.91 -28.53
CA HIS A 98 7.47 7.63 -28.90
C HIS A 98 8.97 7.56 -28.58
N THR A 99 9.61 8.71 -28.26
CA THR A 99 11.06 8.74 -27.99
C THR A 99 11.35 9.11 -26.54
N PRO A 100 12.41 8.56 -25.94
CA PRO A 100 12.82 8.89 -24.58
C PRO A 100 13.06 10.40 -24.38
N GLU A 101 13.61 11.08 -25.40
CA GLU A 101 13.89 12.51 -25.36
C GLU A 101 12.60 13.35 -25.29
N ALA A 102 11.58 13.00 -26.07
CA ALA A 102 10.29 13.67 -26.06
C ALA A 102 9.57 13.47 -24.71
N ILE A 103 9.62 12.25 -24.16
CA ILE A 103 9.07 11.94 -22.82
C ILE A 103 9.80 12.75 -21.75
N ARG A 104 11.14 12.79 -21.77
CA ARG A 104 11.95 13.57 -20.83
C ARG A 104 11.62 15.06 -20.89
N ALA A 105 11.54 15.63 -22.08
CA ALA A 105 11.17 17.03 -22.29
C ALA A 105 9.81 17.36 -21.67
N ARG A 106 8.83 16.44 -21.81
CA ARG A 106 7.48 16.61 -21.24
C ARG A 106 7.46 16.50 -19.73
N LEU A 107 8.27 15.60 -19.14
CA LEU A 107 8.41 15.40 -17.69
C LEU A 107 9.03 16.64 -17.00
N LEU A 108 9.94 17.33 -17.66
CA LEU A 108 10.57 18.54 -17.11
C LEU A 108 9.56 19.63 -16.72
N ALA A 109 8.46 19.75 -17.47
CA ALA A 109 7.38 20.68 -17.14
C ALA A 109 6.68 20.36 -15.81
N SER A 110 6.78 19.11 -15.35
CA SER A 110 6.22 18.63 -14.08
C SER A 110 7.25 18.52 -12.94
N GLY A 111 8.45 19.09 -13.14
CA GLY A 111 9.54 19.01 -12.16
C GLY A 111 10.16 17.61 -12.04
N LEU A 112 9.97 16.76 -13.03
CA LEU A 112 10.51 15.42 -13.10
C LEU A 112 11.54 15.28 -14.22
N THR A 113 12.44 14.32 -14.09
CA THR A 113 13.38 13.91 -15.12
C THR A 113 13.49 12.40 -15.16
N MET A 114 14.12 11.85 -16.18
CA MET A 114 14.39 10.41 -16.27
C MET A 114 15.81 10.14 -16.80
N SER A 115 16.33 8.97 -16.47
CA SER A 115 17.57 8.46 -17.05
C SER A 115 17.42 8.17 -18.55
N GLU A 116 18.51 7.81 -19.21
CA GLU A 116 18.48 7.04 -20.43
C GLU A 116 17.83 5.68 -20.16
N PRO A 117 17.36 4.97 -21.23
CA PRO A 117 16.93 3.58 -21.10
C PRO A 117 18.00 2.72 -20.43
N LEU A 118 17.58 1.83 -19.51
CA LEU A 118 18.49 0.99 -18.74
C LEU A 118 19.06 -0.20 -19.53
N GLY A 119 18.63 -0.38 -20.78
CA GLY A 119 19.15 -1.39 -21.70
C GLY A 119 18.22 -2.58 -21.95
N PHE A 120 17.04 -2.62 -21.33
CA PHE A 120 16.04 -3.67 -21.56
C PHE A 120 14.63 -3.10 -21.65
N SER A 121 13.73 -3.90 -22.23
CA SER A 121 12.31 -3.58 -22.35
C SER A 121 11.48 -4.63 -21.61
N ASN A 122 10.57 -4.18 -20.75
CA ASN A 122 9.65 -5.05 -20.03
C ASN A 122 8.23 -4.84 -20.53
N THR A 123 7.90 -5.48 -21.65
CA THR A 123 6.57 -5.38 -22.26
C THR A 123 5.59 -6.39 -21.66
N TYR A 124 4.31 -6.03 -21.68
CA TYR A 124 3.27 -7.02 -21.46
C TYR A 124 3.26 -8.06 -22.58
N ALA A 125 2.96 -9.29 -22.23
CA ALA A 125 2.70 -10.39 -23.16
C ALA A 125 1.58 -11.27 -22.60
N LEU A 126 1.06 -12.16 -23.42
CA LEU A 126 0.12 -13.21 -23.01
C LEU A 126 0.82 -14.55 -23.05
N ALA A 127 0.62 -15.36 -22.04
CA ALA A 127 1.20 -16.69 -21.94
C ALA A 127 0.12 -17.76 -21.68
N VAL A 128 0.35 -18.93 -22.27
CA VAL A 128 -0.43 -20.16 -22.09
C VAL A 128 0.51 -21.31 -21.74
N ARG A 129 0.01 -22.42 -21.17
CA ARG A 129 0.82 -23.63 -21.03
C ARG A 129 1.23 -24.15 -22.41
N ALA A 130 2.48 -24.59 -22.57
CA ALA A 130 2.98 -25.15 -23.84
C ALA A 130 2.07 -26.28 -24.38
N GLU A 131 1.62 -27.17 -23.48
CA GLU A 131 0.66 -28.24 -23.82
C GLU A 131 -0.69 -27.70 -24.36
N THR A 132 -1.19 -26.61 -23.79
CA THR A 132 -2.43 -25.96 -24.25
C THR A 132 -2.20 -25.27 -25.60
N ALA A 133 -1.04 -24.64 -25.77
CA ALA A 133 -0.63 -24.02 -27.03
C ALA A 133 -0.58 -25.05 -28.18
N GLU A 134 0.06 -26.18 -27.96
CA GLU A 134 0.16 -27.27 -28.94
C GLU A 134 -1.21 -27.87 -29.27
N ARG A 135 -1.99 -28.23 -28.25
CA ARG A 135 -3.31 -28.85 -28.42
C ARG A 135 -4.31 -27.95 -29.12
N ARG A 136 -4.27 -26.65 -28.89
CA ARG A 136 -5.19 -25.63 -29.44
C ARG A 136 -4.64 -24.89 -30.64
N GLY A 137 -3.38 -25.10 -30.99
CA GLY A 137 -2.71 -24.40 -32.09
C GLY A 137 -2.49 -22.92 -31.83
N LEU A 138 -2.25 -22.53 -30.57
CA LEU A 138 -2.07 -21.14 -30.17
C LEU A 138 -0.60 -20.74 -30.34
N ARG A 139 -0.33 -19.79 -31.23
CA ARG A 139 1.01 -19.23 -31.45
C ARG A 139 1.00 -17.69 -31.40
N ARG A 140 -0.14 -17.08 -31.74
CA ARG A 140 -0.31 -15.63 -31.87
C ARG A 140 -1.49 -15.18 -31.02
N ILE A 141 -1.48 -13.92 -30.63
CA ILE A 141 -2.60 -13.34 -29.91
C ILE A 141 -3.89 -13.40 -30.74
N SER A 142 -3.82 -13.23 -32.06
CA SER A 142 -4.97 -13.39 -32.94
C SER A 142 -5.61 -14.79 -32.91
N ASP A 143 -4.86 -15.81 -32.54
CA ASP A 143 -5.43 -17.17 -32.43
C ASP A 143 -6.48 -17.31 -31.34
N LEU A 144 -6.37 -16.49 -30.28
CA LEU A 144 -7.32 -16.48 -29.15
C LEU A 144 -8.77 -16.15 -29.55
N ALA A 145 -8.97 -15.42 -30.65
CA ALA A 145 -10.30 -15.06 -31.15
C ALA A 145 -11.16 -16.31 -31.48
N ARG A 146 -10.51 -17.45 -31.78
CA ARG A 146 -11.18 -18.72 -32.09
C ARG A 146 -11.46 -19.57 -30.85
N HIS A 147 -11.01 -19.14 -29.67
CA HIS A 147 -11.06 -19.89 -28.41
C HIS A 147 -11.69 -19.08 -27.28
N PRO A 148 -12.94 -18.63 -27.40
CA PRO A 148 -13.62 -17.82 -26.37
C PRO A 148 -13.86 -18.59 -25.07
N GLU A 149 -13.72 -19.90 -25.06
CA GLU A 149 -13.89 -20.78 -23.89
C GLU A 149 -12.68 -20.80 -22.96
N LEU A 150 -11.53 -20.26 -23.37
CA LEU A 150 -10.34 -20.22 -22.53
C LEU A 150 -10.57 -19.34 -21.30
N LYS A 151 -10.14 -19.84 -20.15
CA LYS A 151 -10.21 -19.14 -18.88
C LYS A 151 -8.95 -18.29 -18.72
N ALA A 152 -9.13 -17.00 -18.47
CA ALA A 152 -8.01 -16.09 -18.25
C ALA A 152 -7.96 -15.58 -16.81
N ALA A 153 -6.77 -15.40 -16.27
CA ALA A 153 -6.52 -14.59 -15.10
C ALA A 153 -5.49 -13.51 -15.43
N PHE A 154 -5.83 -12.27 -15.13
CA PHE A 154 -4.97 -11.12 -15.40
C PHE A 154 -4.72 -10.29 -14.14
N SER A 155 -3.56 -9.67 -14.07
CA SER A 155 -3.26 -8.68 -13.06
C SER A 155 -4.22 -7.49 -13.16
N SER A 156 -4.52 -6.83 -12.04
CA SER A 156 -5.39 -5.66 -12.03
C SER A 156 -4.86 -4.55 -12.94
N GLY A 157 -3.54 -4.36 -12.95
CA GLY A 157 -2.88 -3.40 -13.82
C GLY A 157 -3.12 -3.67 -15.31
N PHE A 158 -3.05 -4.92 -15.74
CA PHE A 158 -3.31 -5.31 -17.13
C PHE A 158 -4.79 -5.22 -17.49
N LEU A 159 -5.68 -5.62 -16.56
CA LEU A 159 -7.12 -5.66 -16.80
C LEU A 159 -7.76 -4.26 -16.92
N GLU A 160 -7.21 -3.26 -16.24
CA GLU A 160 -7.84 -1.92 -16.14
C GLU A 160 -7.24 -0.88 -17.11
N ARG A 161 -6.03 -1.14 -17.63
CA ARG A 161 -5.31 -0.16 -18.45
C ARG A 161 -5.71 -0.23 -19.92
N GLU A 162 -5.74 0.91 -20.61
CA GLU A 162 -6.00 0.99 -22.04
C GLU A 162 -4.92 0.33 -22.91
N ASP A 163 -3.69 0.26 -22.42
CA ASP A 163 -2.58 -0.49 -23.02
C ASP A 163 -2.48 -1.94 -22.54
N GLY A 164 -3.52 -2.42 -21.85
CA GLY A 164 -3.73 -3.79 -21.38
C GLY A 164 -4.93 -4.44 -22.04
N TRP A 165 -5.70 -5.22 -21.24
CA TRP A 165 -6.80 -6.05 -21.75
C TRP A 165 -7.90 -5.29 -22.51
N PRO A 166 -8.42 -4.13 -22.04
CA PRO A 166 -9.46 -3.40 -22.75
C PRO A 166 -9.05 -2.95 -24.16
N GLY A 167 -7.84 -2.44 -24.31
CA GLY A 167 -7.31 -2.07 -25.62
C GLY A 167 -6.99 -3.27 -26.49
N LEU A 168 -6.41 -4.32 -25.90
CA LEU A 168 -6.05 -5.55 -26.60
C LEU A 168 -7.30 -6.23 -27.17
N THR A 169 -8.38 -6.35 -26.39
CA THR A 169 -9.65 -6.95 -26.85
C THR A 169 -10.23 -6.21 -28.04
N ARG A 170 -10.21 -4.89 -28.04
CA ARG A 170 -10.66 -4.09 -29.18
C ARG A 170 -9.77 -4.26 -30.38
N HIS A 171 -8.44 -4.26 -30.20
CA HIS A 171 -7.47 -4.35 -31.28
C HIS A 171 -7.48 -5.71 -31.99
N TYR A 172 -7.65 -6.79 -31.21
CA TYR A 172 -7.63 -8.16 -31.69
C TYR A 172 -9.03 -8.77 -31.94
N GLY A 173 -10.10 -8.13 -31.46
CA GLY A 173 -11.45 -8.66 -31.52
C GLY A 173 -11.67 -9.86 -30.58
N LEU A 174 -11.06 -9.84 -29.40
CA LEU A 174 -11.14 -10.95 -28.43
C LEU A 174 -12.43 -10.87 -27.61
N ALA A 175 -13.01 -12.04 -27.30
CA ALA A 175 -14.22 -12.16 -26.49
C ALA A 175 -14.17 -13.42 -25.61
N LEU A 176 -13.29 -13.44 -24.62
CA LEU A 176 -13.22 -14.53 -23.65
C LEU A 176 -14.43 -14.50 -22.71
N ARG A 177 -14.98 -15.68 -22.40
CA ARG A 177 -16.16 -15.83 -21.53
C ARG A 177 -15.87 -15.68 -20.06
N GLU A 178 -14.65 -16.03 -19.65
CA GLU A 178 -14.23 -16.04 -18.25
C GLU A 178 -12.88 -15.33 -18.11
N VAL A 179 -12.91 -14.15 -17.49
CA VAL A 179 -11.71 -13.36 -17.16
C VAL A 179 -11.77 -13.00 -15.69
N ARG A 180 -10.73 -13.37 -14.94
CA ARG A 180 -10.61 -13.13 -13.51
C ARG A 180 -9.51 -12.12 -13.23
N VAL A 181 -9.66 -11.36 -12.15
CA VAL A 181 -8.57 -10.54 -11.58
C VAL A 181 -7.81 -11.38 -10.58
N MET A 182 -6.49 -11.36 -10.66
CA MET A 182 -5.62 -12.07 -9.73
C MET A 182 -4.31 -11.29 -9.55
N GLU A 183 -3.69 -11.40 -8.37
CA GLU A 183 -2.34 -10.87 -8.17
C GLU A 183 -1.35 -11.58 -9.08
N HIS A 184 -0.43 -10.83 -9.71
CA HIS A 184 0.46 -11.35 -10.77
C HIS A 184 1.23 -12.63 -10.35
N ALA A 185 1.80 -12.65 -9.15
CA ALA A 185 2.50 -13.83 -8.65
C ALA A 185 1.58 -15.06 -8.49
N LEU A 186 0.30 -14.87 -8.18
CA LEU A 186 -0.67 -15.96 -8.02
C LEU A 186 -1.19 -16.49 -9.36
N THR A 187 -1.13 -15.71 -10.46
CA THR A 187 -1.54 -16.20 -11.78
C THR A 187 -0.65 -17.36 -12.25
N TYR A 188 0.63 -17.36 -11.87
CA TYR A 188 1.55 -18.46 -12.16
C TYR A 188 1.13 -19.78 -11.48
N ARG A 189 0.64 -19.72 -10.24
CA ARG A 189 0.10 -20.92 -9.57
C ARG A 189 -1.18 -21.40 -10.25
N ALA A 190 -2.07 -20.47 -10.60
CA ALA A 190 -3.34 -20.78 -11.24
C ALA A 190 -3.18 -21.41 -12.64
N ILE A 191 -2.18 -20.96 -13.43
CA ILE A 191 -1.94 -21.55 -14.75
C ILE A 191 -1.27 -22.93 -14.64
N VAL A 192 -0.42 -23.16 -13.65
CA VAL A 192 0.22 -24.46 -13.40
C VAL A 192 -0.79 -25.48 -12.88
N SER A 193 -1.70 -25.09 -11.96
CA SER A 193 -2.77 -25.97 -11.45
C SER A 193 -3.84 -26.30 -12.51
N GLY A 194 -3.90 -25.52 -13.60
CA GLY A 194 -4.92 -25.66 -14.64
C GLY A 194 -6.24 -24.96 -14.33
N ASP A 195 -6.28 -24.10 -13.30
CA ASP A 195 -7.46 -23.30 -12.97
C ASP A 195 -7.74 -22.24 -14.03
N VAL A 196 -6.68 -21.78 -14.73
CA VAL A 196 -6.75 -20.89 -15.88
C VAL A 196 -5.88 -21.40 -17.04
N ASP A 197 -6.17 -20.94 -18.24
CA ASP A 197 -5.50 -21.34 -19.48
C ASP A 197 -4.58 -20.23 -19.99
N LEU A 198 -4.88 -18.98 -19.69
CA LEU A 198 -4.25 -17.78 -20.20
C LEU A 198 -3.96 -16.79 -19.07
N MET A 199 -2.81 -16.15 -19.11
CA MET A 199 -2.41 -15.09 -18.17
C MET A 199 -1.63 -13.97 -18.86
N ASP A 200 -1.62 -12.78 -18.23
CA ASP A 200 -0.64 -11.75 -18.59
C ASP A 200 0.70 -12.05 -17.93
N VAL A 201 1.76 -11.78 -18.65
CA VAL A 201 3.14 -11.92 -18.18
C VAL A 201 3.93 -10.68 -18.59
N PHE A 202 5.04 -10.46 -17.92
CA PHE A 202 6.07 -9.53 -18.36
C PHE A 202 7.14 -10.29 -19.16
N SER A 203 7.65 -9.67 -20.21
CA SER A 203 8.66 -10.33 -21.09
C SER A 203 9.94 -10.73 -20.36
N THR A 204 10.22 -10.12 -19.22
CA THR A 204 11.39 -10.39 -18.36
C THR A 204 11.08 -11.27 -17.16
N ASP A 205 9.87 -11.85 -17.06
CA ASP A 205 9.51 -12.71 -15.94
C ASP A 205 10.39 -13.98 -15.89
N GLY A 206 11.07 -14.20 -14.78
CA GLY A 206 11.98 -15.33 -14.59
C GLY A 206 11.29 -16.70 -14.57
N GLN A 207 9.98 -16.76 -14.35
CA GLN A 207 9.20 -18.01 -14.26
C GLN A 207 8.84 -18.60 -15.64
N LEU A 208 8.91 -17.82 -16.71
CA LEU A 208 8.45 -18.21 -18.04
C LEU A 208 9.13 -19.48 -18.56
N GLU A 209 10.45 -19.52 -18.47
CA GLU A 209 11.25 -20.66 -18.95
C GLU A 209 11.04 -21.89 -18.07
N ARG A 210 11.08 -21.73 -16.74
CA ARG A 210 10.95 -22.84 -15.79
C ARG A 210 9.61 -23.54 -15.88
N LEU A 211 8.51 -22.77 -16.03
CA LEU A 211 7.15 -23.31 -16.07
C LEU A 211 6.70 -23.75 -17.47
N ARG A 212 7.59 -23.72 -18.45
CA ARG A 212 7.30 -24.09 -19.85
C ARG A 212 6.06 -23.38 -20.38
N LEU A 213 5.98 -22.07 -20.14
CA LEU A 213 4.91 -21.26 -20.67
C LEU A 213 5.27 -20.80 -22.09
N GLN A 214 4.28 -20.86 -22.97
CA GLN A 214 4.40 -20.34 -24.34
C GLN A 214 3.88 -18.91 -24.37
N ILE A 215 4.75 -17.95 -24.66
CA ILE A 215 4.36 -16.58 -24.98
C ILE A 215 3.71 -16.56 -26.35
N LEU A 216 2.54 -15.89 -26.44
CA LEU A 216 1.85 -15.66 -27.70
C LEU A 216 2.45 -14.43 -28.41
N GLN A 217 2.74 -14.58 -29.69
CA GLN A 217 3.29 -13.50 -30.51
C GLN A 217 2.25 -12.37 -30.68
N ASP A 218 2.66 -11.14 -30.42
CA ASP A 218 1.87 -9.93 -30.71
C ASP A 218 1.96 -9.61 -32.23
N ASP A 219 1.19 -10.35 -33.03
CA ASP A 219 1.25 -10.33 -34.48
C ASP A 219 0.66 -9.05 -35.12
N LYS A 220 -0.11 -8.27 -34.34
CA LYS A 220 -0.63 -6.95 -34.76
C LYS A 220 0.07 -5.78 -34.09
N ARG A 221 1.17 -6.01 -33.35
CA ARG A 221 2.00 -4.97 -32.71
C ARG A 221 1.19 -4.00 -31.86
N PHE A 222 0.40 -4.55 -30.94
CA PHE A 222 -0.41 -3.76 -30.02
C PHE A 222 0.42 -3.12 -28.89
N PHE A 223 1.35 -3.92 -28.31
CA PHE A 223 2.14 -3.45 -27.17
C PHE A 223 3.23 -2.46 -27.63
N PRO A 224 3.35 -1.30 -26.98
CA PRO A 224 4.44 -0.36 -27.24
C PRO A 224 5.76 -0.87 -26.66
N ASP A 225 6.83 -0.13 -26.94
CA ASP A 225 8.10 -0.30 -26.25
C ASP A 225 7.97 0.19 -24.79
N TYR A 226 8.41 -0.65 -23.86
CA TYR A 226 8.46 -0.37 -22.42
C TYR A 226 9.91 -0.41 -21.92
N SER A 227 10.79 0.37 -22.56
CA SER A 227 12.17 0.52 -22.07
C SER A 227 12.18 1.00 -20.62
N ALA A 228 12.90 0.28 -19.76
CA ALA A 228 13.04 0.64 -18.37
C ALA A 228 13.88 1.90 -18.19
N VAL A 229 13.47 2.77 -17.28
CA VAL A 229 14.16 4.03 -16.91
C VAL A 229 14.09 4.27 -15.40
N LEU A 230 14.97 5.10 -14.87
CA LEU A 230 14.82 5.68 -13.55
C LEU A 230 14.08 7.01 -13.69
N LEU A 231 12.86 7.11 -13.18
CA LEU A 231 12.13 8.35 -13.05
C LEU A 231 12.54 9.04 -11.75
N ALA A 232 12.95 10.29 -11.83
CA ALA A 232 13.47 11.03 -10.69
C ALA A 232 12.86 12.44 -10.60
N ARG A 233 12.85 13.00 -9.41
CA ARG A 233 12.59 14.43 -9.21
C ARG A 233 13.78 15.22 -9.74
N ARG A 234 13.50 16.30 -10.45
CA ARG A 234 14.54 17.16 -11.01
C ARG A 234 15.41 17.78 -9.91
N ASP A 235 14.80 18.26 -8.84
CA ASP A 235 15.52 18.85 -7.70
C ASP A 235 16.46 17.84 -7.00
N MET A 236 16.09 16.55 -6.95
CA MET A 236 16.98 15.49 -6.45
C MET A 236 18.23 15.36 -7.35
N ALA A 237 18.05 15.30 -8.66
CA ALA A 237 19.16 15.19 -9.61
C ALA A 237 20.09 16.40 -9.57
N GLU A 238 19.55 17.61 -9.33
CA GLU A 238 20.32 18.86 -9.17
C GLU A 238 21.05 18.93 -7.82
N ARG A 239 20.45 18.46 -6.73
CA ARG A 239 21.04 18.45 -5.39
C ARG A 239 22.13 17.40 -5.21
N PHE A 240 22.01 16.26 -5.89
CA PHE A 240 22.91 15.11 -5.79
C PHE A 240 23.47 14.72 -7.16
N PRO A 241 24.24 15.61 -7.84
CA PRO A 241 24.65 15.42 -9.23
C PRO A 241 25.61 14.24 -9.41
N ARG A 242 26.49 13.97 -8.45
CA ARG A 242 27.38 12.80 -8.50
C ARG A 242 26.60 11.50 -8.38
N THR A 243 25.62 11.47 -7.48
CA THR A 243 24.75 10.32 -7.31
C THR A 243 23.94 10.07 -8.57
N TRP A 244 23.34 11.10 -9.15
CA TRP A 244 22.56 10.98 -10.38
C TRP A 244 23.41 10.48 -11.56
N ALA A 245 24.63 10.99 -11.72
CA ALA A 245 25.56 10.53 -12.75
C ALA A 245 25.93 9.05 -12.55
N ARG A 246 26.24 8.65 -11.32
CA ARG A 246 26.59 7.25 -11.01
C ARG A 246 25.42 6.30 -11.14
N LEU A 247 24.21 6.73 -10.85
CA LEU A 247 22.99 5.93 -11.13
C LEU A 247 22.85 5.63 -12.62
N ARG A 248 23.03 6.63 -13.48
CA ARG A 248 22.96 6.46 -14.92
C ARG A 248 24.06 5.50 -15.43
N GLU A 249 25.30 5.74 -15.02
CA GLU A 249 26.47 4.93 -15.39
C GLU A 249 26.35 3.46 -14.95
N ALA A 250 25.76 3.21 -13.76
CA ALA A 250 25.63 1.85 -13.22
C ALA A 250 24.75 0.93 -14.09
N PHE A 251 23.83 1.51 -14.86
CA PHE A 251 22.92 0.77 -15.74
C PHE A 251 23.35 0.81 -17.21
N GLU A 252 24.22 1.75 -17.61
CA GLU A 252 24.63 1.93 -19.01
C GLU A 252 25.31 0.69 -19.55
N GLY A 253 24.69 0.03 -20.55
CA GLY A 253 25.20 -1.20 -21.15
C GLY A 253 25.28 -2.43 -20.23
N ALA A 254 24.76 -2.30 -18.99
CA ALA A 254 24.86 -3.33 -17.98
C ALA A 254 23.68 -4.32 -17.98
N LEU A 255 22.55 -3.93 -18.57
CA LEU A 255 21.34 -4.76 -18.66
C LEU A 255 20.92 -4.99 -20.12
N ASP A 256 20.35 -6.15 -20.34
CA ASP A 256 19.50 -6.54 -21.47
C ASP A 256 18.34 -7.38 -20.94
N ASP A 257 17.38 -7.73 -21.81
CA ASP A 257 16.19 -8.50 -21.44
C ASP A 257 16.56 -9.83 -20.75
N GLN A 258 17.59 -10.55 -21.30
CA GLN A 258 18.00 -11.83 -20.76
C GLN A 258 18.66 -11.70 -19.38
N ARG A 259 19.49 -10.69 -19.18
CA ARG A 259 20.14 -10.44 -17.90
C ARG A 259 19.12 -10.03 -16.83
N MET A 260 18.13 -9.22 -17.22
CA MET A 260 17.06 -8.84 -16.30
C MET A 260 16.20 -10.05 -15.92
N ALA A 261 15.82 -10.89 -16.89
CA ALA A 261 15.10 -12.14 -16.60
C ALA A 261 15.88 -13.07 -15.65
N LYS A 262 17.22 -13.15 -15.79
CA LYS A 262 18.05 -13.90 -14.82
C LYS A 262 18.04 -13.29 -13.43
N LEU A 263 18.09 -11.96 -13.30
CA LEU A 263 17.99 -11.30 -12.00
C LEU A 263 16.64 -11.54 -11.34
N ASN A 264 15.54 -11.48 -12.12
CA ASN A 264 14.22 -11.83 -11.65
C ASN A 264 14.14 -13.29 -11.20
N ALA A 265 14.72 -14.23 -11.98
CA ALA A 265 14.76 -15.64 -11.62
C ALA A 265 15.55 -15.90 -10.31
N MET A 266 16.63 -15.17 -10.06
CA MET A 266 17.39 -15.29 -8.80
C MET A 266 16.51 -14.94 -7.58
N ALA A 267 15.62 -13.96 -7.70
CA ALA A 267 14.69 -13.61 -6.63
C ALA A 267 13.51 -14.58 -6.55
N ASP A 268 12.81 -14.80 -7.68
CA ASP A 268 11.53 -15.52 -7.71
C ASP A 268 11.69 -17.05 -7.63
N LEU A 269 12.83 -17.60 -8.11
CA LEU A 269 13.05 -19.03 -8.19
C LEU A 269 14.11 -19.55 -7.24
N ASP A 270 15.23 -18.82 -7.09
CA ASP A 270 16.35 -19.23 -6.25
C ASP A 270 16.17 -18.75 -4.80
N GLY A 271 15.14 -17.96 -4.52
CA GLY A 271 14.83 -17.43 -3.20
C GLY A 271 15.88 -16.45 -2.64
N LYS A 272 16.69 -15.84 -3.53
CA LYS A 272 17.65 -14.82 -3.12
C LYS A 272 16.92 -13.53 -2.75
N SER A 273 17.39 -12.88 -1.70
CA SER A 273 16.87 -11.57 -1.34
C SER A 273 17.16 -10.53 -2.43
N VAL A 274 16.30 -9.55 -2.57
CA VAL A 274 16.47 -8.44 -3.53
C VAL A 274 17.82 -7.74 -3.34
N ALA A 275 18.30 -7.64 -2.08
CA ALA A 275 19.59 -7.06 -1.75
C ALA A 275 20.77 -7.91 -2.27
N GLU A 276 20.68 -9.24 -2.20
CA GLU A 276 21.68 -10.16 -2.76
C GLU A 276 21.71 -10.11 -4.28
N VAL A 277 20.53 -10.03 -4.91
CA VAL A 277 20.41 -9.89 -6.36
C VAL A 277 21.04 -8.58 -6.84
N ALA A 278 20.75 -7.46 -6.16
CA ALA A 278 21.34 -6.17 -6.45
C ALA A 278 22.87 -6.16 -6.26
N ALA A 279 23.38 -6.78 -5.19
CA ALA A 279 24.81 -6.93 -4.95
C ALA A 279 25.51 -7.77 -6.03
N ALA A 280 24.87 -8.87 -6.46
CA ALA A 280 25.36 -9.70 -7.56
C ALA A 280 25.43 -8.94 -8.88
N PHE A 281 24.42 -8.12 -9.19
CA PHE A 281 24.43 -7.24 -10.35
C PHE A 281 25.59 -6.26 -10.31
N LEU A 282 25.82 -5.63 -9.16
CA LEU A 282 26.85 -4.62 -8.98
C LEU A 282 28.26 -5.20 -8.78
N GLY A 283 28.43 -6.53 -8.86
CA GLY A 283 29.72 -7.20 -8.69
C GLY A 283 30.35 -7.01 -7.30
N THR A 284 29.51 -6.86 -6.26
CA THR A 284 29.98 -6.62 -4.90
C THR A 284 29.72 -7.81 -4.01
N ALA A 285 30.48 -7.88 -2.91
CA ALA A 285 30.15 -8.81 -1.85
C ALA A 285 28.71 -8.57 -1.41
N SER A 286 27.92 -9.63 -1.34
CA SER A 286 26.58 -9.58 -0.75
C SER A 286 26.69 -8.85 0.58
N PRO A 287 25.78 -7.92 0.90
CA PRO A 287 25.70 -7.38 2.25
C PRO A 287 25.77 -8.58 3.20
N ASP A 288 26.72 -8.57 4.17
CA ASP A 288 26.99 -9.70 5.05
C ASP A 288 25.67 -10.38 5.44
N PRO A 289 25.43 -11.66 5.09
CA PRO A 289 24.19 -12.35 5.48
C PRO A 289 24.03 -12.43 6.99
N ARG A 290 25.10 -12.10 7.77
CA ARG A 290 25.07 -11.89 9.20
C ARG A 290 24.64 -10.47 9.59
N ARG A 291 24.40 -9.56 8.61
CA ARG A 291 23.82 -8.23 8.76
C ARG A 291 22.83 -7.90 7.64
N PRO A 292 21.77 -8.66 7.45
CA PRO A 292 20.51 -8.03 7.13
C PRO A 292 20.25 -7.12 8.35
N PRO A 293 19.61 -5.97 8.22
CA PRO A 293 18.91 -5.46 9.37
C PRO A 293 18.07 -6.65 9.83
N GLY A 294 18.51 -7.28 10.96
CA GLY A 294 18.10 -8.67 11.22
C GLY A 294 16.60 -8.73 11.07
N VAL A 295 16.04 -9.82 10.55
CA VAL A 295 14.58 -10.00 10.45
C VAL A 295 13.92 -9.48 11.73
N LEU A 296 14.59 -9.64 12.86
CA LEU A 296 14.19 -9.07 14.15
C LEU A 296 14.22 -7.53 14.18
N SER A 297 15.23 -6.87 13.58
CA SER A 297 15.29 -5.40 13.58
C SER A 297 14.32 -4.78 12.58
N GLU A 298 14.08 -5.45 11.45
CA GLU A 298 13.01 -5.05 10.51
C GLU A 298 11.63 -5.23 11.17
N ILE A 299 11.37 -6.39 11.78
CA ILE A 299 10.12 -6.64 12.51
C ILE A 299 9.97 -5.64 13.66
N SER A 300 11.02 -5.31 14.40
CA SER A 300 10.93 -4.34 15.51
C SER A 300 10.58 -2.92 15.02
N ALA A 301 11.18 -2.48 13.92
CA ALA A 301 10.84 -1.20 13.29
C ALA A 301 9.39 -1.18 12.78
N LEU A 302 8.97 -2.24 12.10
CA LEU A 302 7.58 -2.39 11.62
C LEU A 302 6.59 -2.53 12.77
N THR A 303 7.00 -3.12 13.91
CA THR A 303 6.20 -3.18 15.13
C THR A 303 5.93 -1.80 15.68
N LEU A 304 6.98 -0.97 15.78
CA LEU A 304 6.82 0.40 16.25
C LEU A 304 5.92 1.20 15.32
N ASP A 305 6.14 1.10 14.01
CA ASP A 305 5.31 1.78 13.00
C ASP A 305 3.85 1.35 13.10
N HIS A 306 3.60 0.04 13.20
CA HIS A 306 2.24 -0.50 13.31
C HIS A 306 1.56 -0.07 14.61
N LEU A 307 2.30 -0.12 15.72
CA LEU A 307 1.82 0.31 17.03
C LEU A 307 1.47 1.80 17.04
N LEU A 308 2.31 2.65 16.43
CA LEU A 308 2.03 4.08 16.30
C LEU A 308 0.78 4.36 15.48
N LEU A 309 0.60 3.66 14.34
CA LEU A 309 -0.62 3.76 13.54
C LEU A 309 -1.86 3.42 14.38
N VAL A 310 -1.82 2.32 15.12
CA VAL A 310 -2.94 1.87 15.95
C VAL A 310 -3.21 2.83 17.09
N LEU A 311 -2.19 3.19 17.87
CA LEU A 311 -2.37 4.02 19.07
C LEU A 311 -2.82 5.45 18.75
N ILE A 312 -2.24 6.07 17.71
CA ILE A 312 -2.62 7.43 17.32
C ILE A 312 -4.05 7.45 16.77
N SER A 313 -4.40 6.48 15.92
CA SER A 313 -5.75 6.39 15.36
C SER A 313 -6.79 6.09 16.43
N LEU A 314 -6.46 5.20 17.37
CA LEU A 314 -7.34 4.89 18.51
C LEU A 314 -7.50 6.11 19.44
N ALA A 315 -6.42 6.80 19.76
CA ALA A 315 -6.47 8.01 20.59
C ALA A 315 -7.35 9.09 19.94
N ALA A 316 -7.20 9.32 18.63
CA ALA A 316 -8.06 10.25 17.90
C ALA A 316 -9.54 9.81 17.94
N ALA A 317 -9.81 8.52 17.73
CA ALA A 317 -11.16 7.97 17.80
C ALA A 317 -11.78 8.10 19.21
N VAL A 318 -11.01 7.93 20.27
CA VAL A 318 -11.48 8.10 21.65
C VAL A 318 -11.75 9.57 21.97
N VAL A 319 -10.79 10.46 21.61
CA VAL A 319 -10.91 11.91 21.88
C VAL A 319 -12.09 12.54 21.14
N LEU A 320 -12.38 12.09 19.93
CA LEU A 320 -13.52 12.58 19.15
C LEU A 320 -14.80 11.79 19.44
N GLY A 321 -14.70 10.48 19.54
CA GLY A 321 -15.85 9.58 19.62
C GLY A 321 -16.61 9.66 20.95
N ILE A 322 -15.93 9.83 22.08
CA ILE A 322 -16.64 9.99 23.36
C ILE A 322 -17.49 11.28 23.39
N PRO A 323 -16.94 12.48 23.06
CA PRO A 323 -17.77 13.69 22.98
C PRO A 323 -18.92 13.59 21.97
N MET A 324 -18.68 12.96 20.79
CA MET A 324 -19.72 12.74 19.79
C MET A 324 -20.82 11.82 20.33
N GLY A 325 -20.47 10.69 20.96
CA GLY A 325 -21.45 9.81 21.62
C GLY A 325 -22.24 10.47 22.72
N ILE A 326 -21.61 11.36 23.52
CA ILE A 326 -22.29 12.19 24.50
C ILE A 326 -23.27 13.16 23.82
N ALA A 327 -22.83 13.83 22.74
CA ALA A 327 -23.68 14.74 21.97
C ALA A 327 -24.87 14.01 21.35
N ALA A 328 -24.65 12.84 20.78
CA ALA A 328 -25.69 11.99 20.23
C ALA A 328 -26.74 11.57 21.29
N ALA A 329 -26.31 11.27 22.52
CA ALA A 329 -27.22 10.93 23.62
C ALA A 329 -28.03 12.14 24.12
N ARG A 330 -27.46 13.35 24.03
CA ARG A 330 -28.11 14.58 24.46
C ARG A 330 -29.11 15.13 23.43
N PHE A 331 -28.82 15.01 22.15
CA PHE A 331 -29.59 15.59 21.06
C PHE A 331 -30.17 14.47 20.19
N ARG A 332 -31.25 13.83 20.64
CA ARG A 332 -31.81 12.61 20.01
C ARG A 332 -31.99 12.68 18.50
N ARG A 333 -32.49 13.83 17.95
CA ARG A 333 -32.74 13.97 16.49
C ARG A 333 -31.44 14.08 15.69
N THR A 334 -30.51 14.93 16.15
CA THR A 334 -29.21 15.11 15.49
C THR A 334 -28.29 13.92 15.75
N GLY A 335 -28.39 13.27 16.92
CA GLY A 335 -27.61 12.08 17.26
C GLY A 335 -27.93 10.87 16.38
N GLN A 336 -29.18 10.67 15.97
CA GLN A 336 -29.53 9.62 15.00
C GLN A 336 -28.95 9.88 13.63
N ILE A 337 -28.92 11.14 13.17
CA ILE A 337 -28.27 11.52 11.91
C ILE A 337 -26.75 11.30 12.00
N GLU A 338 -26.13 11.72 13.10
CA GLU A 338 -24.71 11.54 13.38
C GLU A 338 -24.30 10.06 13.35
N LEU A 339 -25.02 9.21 14.06
CA LEU A 339 -24.79 7.76 14.06
C LEU A 339 -25.02 7.15 12.68
N GLY A 340 -26.00 7.65 11.92
CA GLY A 340 -26.25 7.24 10.55
C GLY A 340 -25.09 7.58 9.61
N VAL A 341 -24.59 8.82 9.67
CA VAL A 341 -23.46 9.27 8.84
C VAL A 341 -22.18 8.48 9.15
N ILE A 342 -21.85 8.32 10.46
CA ILE A 342 -20.69 7.54 10.86
C ILE A 342 -20.86 6.07 10.48
N GLY A 343 -22.09 5.52 10.61
CA GLY A 343 -22.41 4.16 10.19
C GLY A 343 -22.21 3.96 8.67
N MET A 344 -22.60 4.92 7.85
CA MET A 344 -22.35 4.89 6.40
C MET A 344 -20.85 4.86 6.08
N LEU A 345 -20.02 5.57 6.82
CA LEU A 345 -18.57 5.57 6.61
C LEU A 345 -17.96 4.16 6.75
N GLN A 346 -18.49 3.34 7.65
CA GLN A 346 -18.01 1.94 7.80
C GLN A 346 -18.50 0.99 6.69
N THR A 347 -19.50 1.37 5.91
CA THR A 347 -19.89 0.58 4.73
C THR A 347 -18.92 0.74 3.57
N VAL A 348 -18.11 1.81 3.58
CA VAL A 348 -17.04 2.00 2.59
C VAL A 348 -15.93 0.99 2.89
N PRO A 349 -15.48 0.17 1.93
CA PRO A 349 -14.36 -0.74 2.14
C PRO A 349 -13.11 0.01 2.65
N ALA A 350 -12.43 -0.56 3.66
CA ALA A 350 -11.29 0.10 4.31
C ALA A 350 -10.20 0.53 3.31
N LEU A 351 -9.91 -0.32 2.34
CA LEU A 351 -8.94 0.00 1.29
C LEU A 351 -9.41 1.18 0.41
N ALA A 352 -10.70 1.24 0.07
CA ALA A 352 -11.25 2.36 -0.69
C ALA A 352 -11.14 3.68 0.09
N LEU A 353 -11.44 3.66 1.39
CA LEU A 353 -11.31 4.86 2.23
C LEU A 353 -9.85 5.33 2.29
N LEU A 354 -8.90 4.40 2.44
CA LEU A 354 -7.46 4.72 2.40
C LEU A 354 -7.08 5.42 1.08
N VAL A 355 -7.53 4.89 -0.05
CA VAL A 355 -7.26 5.47 -1.38
C VAL A 355 -7.93 6.85 -1.54
N PHE A 356 -9.14 7.04 -1.01
CA PHE A 356 -9.83 8.35 -1.04
C PHE A 356 -9.11 9.44 -0.22
N MET A 357 -8.30 9.05 0.77
CA MET A 357 -7.52 10.03 1.54
C MET A 357 -6.28 10.52 0.78
N ILE A 358 -5.82 9.80 -0.25
CA ILE A 358 -4.60 10.17 -1.00
C ILE A 358 -4.70 11.55 -1.66
N PRO A 359 -5.78 11.94 -2.36
CA PRO A 359 -5.91 13.28 -2.96
C PRO A 359 -5.90 14.41 -1.93
N LEU A 360 -6.31 14.13 -0.69
CA LEU A 360 -6.45 15.14 0.37
C LEU A 360 -5.19 15.29 1.22
N PHE A 361 -4.51 14.17 1.51
CA PHE A 361 -3.41 14.12 2.49
C PHE A 361 -2.11 13.53 1.93
N GLY A 362 -2.06 13.24 0.62
CA GLY A 362 -0.89 12.59 0.00
C GLY A 362 -0.83 11.09 0.28
N ILE A 363 0.38 10.52 0.21
CA ILE A 363 0.67 9.09 0.43
C ILE A 363 1.46 8.93 1.73
N GLY A 364 1.31 7.79 2.41
CA GLY A 364 2.07 7.47 3.60
C GLY A 364 1.25 7.40 4.89
N LYS A 365 1.89 7.70 6.02
CA LYS A 365 1.28 7.56 7.36
C LYS A 365 0.13 8.54 7.61
N GLY A 366 0.19 9.76 7.05
CA GLY A 366 -0.84 10.79 7.25
C GLY A 366 -2.25 10.33 6.85
N PRO A 367 -2.50 10.03 5.55
CA PRO A 367 -3.80 9.54 5.10
C PRO A 367 -4.21 8.22 5.78
N ALA A 368 -3.24 7.34 6.10
CA ALA A 368 -3.52 6.11 6.84
C ALA A 368 -4.09 6.40 8.23
N LEU A 369 -3.48 7.31 8.99
CA LEU A 369 -3.94 7.70 10.32
C LEU A 369 -5.36 8.28 10.28
N VAL A 370 -5.68 9.14 9.30
CA VAL A 370 -7.02 9.71 9.15
C VAL A 370 -8.06 8.62 8.86
N ALA A 371 -7.78 7.75 7.87
CA ALA A 371 -8.70 6.67 7.52
C ALA A 371 -8.94 5.69 8.68
N LEU A 372 -7.86 5.26 9.35
CA LEU A 372 -7.94 4.36 10.51
C LEU A 372 -8.70 4.99 11.67
N SER A 373 -8.50 6.30 11.93
CA SER A 373 -9.24 7.03 12.96
C SER A 373 -10.74 7.07 12.66
N LEU A 374 -11.12 7.31 11.40
CA LEU A 374 -12.52 7.29 10.99
C LEU A 374 -13.16 5.91 11.15
N TYR A 375 -12.44 4.83 10.85
CA TYR A 375 -12.91 3.47 11.09
C TYR A 375 -13.09 3.13 12.56
N ALA A 376 -12.13 3.57 13.39
CA ALA A 376 -12.16 3.36 14.84
C ALA A 376 -13.24 4.19 15.54
N LEU A 377 -13.75 5.25 14.90
CA LEU A 377 -14.67 6.22 15.49
C LEU A 377 -16.03 5.59 15.84
N LEU A 378 -16.62 4.81 14.90
CA LEU A 378 -17.99 4.29 15.07
C LEU A 378 -18.16 3.40 16.30
N PRO A 379 -17.31 2.40 16.57
CA PRO A 379 -17.44 1.59 17.78
C PRO A 379 -17.43 2.43 19.04
N VAL A 380 -16.57 3.46 19.10
CA VAL A 380 -16.47 4.34 20.28
C VAL A 380 -17.71 5.21 20.43
N VAL A 381 -18.16 5.88 19.35
CA VAL A 381 -19.36 6.73 19.37
C VAL A 381 -20.60 5.92 19.77
N ARG A 382 -20.79 4.77 19.09
CA ARG A 382 -21.97 3.92 19.26
C ARG A 382 -22.03 3.33 20.68
N SER A 383 -20.90 2.87 21.22
CA SER A 383 -20.85 2.31 22.56
C SER A 383 -21.00 3.39 23.63
N THR A 384 -20.47 4.58 23.44
CA THR A 384 -20.67 5.73 24.31
C THR A 384 -22.16 6.14 24.34
N TYR A 385 -22.77 6.28 23.17
CA TYR A 385 -24.20 6.56 23.04
C TYR A 385 -25.04 5.49 23.74
N ALA A 386 -24.81 4.22 23.44
CA ALA A 386 -25.56 3.10 24.01
C ALA A 386 -25.42 3.03 25.54
N GLY A 387 -24.20 3.23 26.06
CA GLY A 387 -23.95 3.23 27.48
C GLY A 387 -24.68 4.37 28.21
N LEU A 388 -24.76 5.56 27.62
CA LEU A 388 -25.44 6.70 28.21
C LEU A 388 -26.96 6.58 28.20
N ILE A 389 -27.56 6.06 27.13
CA ILE A 389 -29.00 5.88 27.03
C ILE A 389 -29.53 4.69 27.86
N ALA A 390 -28.66 3.74 28.19
CA ALA A 390 -29.01 2.59 29.03
C ALA A 390 -29.08 2.93 30.53
N ILE A 391 -28.69 4.13 30.93
CA ILE A 391 -28.75 4.55 32.34
C ILE A 391 -30.22 4.73 32.75
N ASP A 392 -30.59 4.13 33.89
CA ASP A 392 -31.93 4.26 34.44
C ASP A 392 -32.28 5.74 34.72
N GLY A 393 -33.44 6.17 34.21
CA GLY A 393 -33.94 7.52 34.36
C GLY A 393 -34.10 7.92 35.83
N HIS A 394 -34.49 7.00 36.71
CA HIS A 394 -34.62 7.26 38.14
C HIS A 394 -33.32 7.70 38.80
N LEU A 395 -32.17 7.15 38.38
CA LEU A 395 -30.85 7.59 38.85
C LEU A 395 -30.56 9.04 38.43
N LEU A 396 -30.98 9.41 37.22
CA LEU A 396 -30.80 10.77 36.72
C LEU A 396 -31.71 11.77 37.45
N ASP A 397 -32.93 11.37 37.82
CA ASP A 397 -33.87 12.17 38.57
C ASP A 397 -33.37 12.39 40.01
N ILE A 398 -32.86 11.37 40.68
CA ILE A 398 -32.22 11.50 42.00
C ILE A 398 -31.04 12.47 41.94
N ALA A 399 -30.21 12.37 40.92
CA ALA A 399 -29.08 13.29 40.72
C ALA A 399 -29.53 14.75 40.52
N PHE A 400 -30.67 14.94 39.86
CA PHE A 400 -31.28 16.26 39.68
C PHE A 400 -31.80 16.83 41.01
N VAL A 401 -32.52 16.02 41.81
CA VAL A 401 -33.05 16.41 43.14
C VAL A 401 -31.90 16.76 44.08
N LEU A 402 -30.76 16.09 44.01
CA LEU A 402 -29.54 16.39 44.75
C LEU A 402 -28.81 17.65 44.28
N GLY A 403 -29.37 18.41 43.33
CA GLY A 403 -28.83 19.69 42.87
C GLY A 403 -27.57 19.54 41.99
N LEU A 404 -27.30 18.37 41.41
CA LEU A 404 -26.15 18.18 40.56
C LEU A 404 -26.34 18.86 39.20
N GLY A 405 -25.54 19.87 38.92
CA GLY A 405 -25.53 20.53 37.63
C GLY A 405 -25.13 19.56 36.50
N ARG A 406 -25.54 19.85 35.25
CA ARG A 406 -25.38 18.96 34.06
C ARG A 406 -23.98 18.38 33.91
N LEU A 407 -22.91 19.18 34.06
CA LEU A 407 -21.54 18.72 33.91
C LEU A 407 -21.12 17.80 35.08
N LYS A 408 -21.46 18.15 36.32
CA LYS A 408 -21.15 17.30 37.49
C LYS A 408 -21.89 15.95 37.41
N ARG A 409 -23.14 15.93 36.94
CA ARG A 409 -23.92 14.73 36.69
C ARG A 409 -23.24 13.86 35.61
N LEU A 410 -22.86 14.45 34.48
CA LEU A 410 -22.18 13.74 33.41
C LEU A 410 -20.90 13.06 33.92
N VAL A 411 -19.98 13.81 34.56
CA VAL A 411 -18.67 13.31 34.95
C VAL A 411 -18.72 12.35 36.14
N ARG A 412 -19.62 12.59 37.15
CA ARG A 412 -19.63 11.82 38.39
C ARG A 412 -20.61 10.64 38.39
N ILE A 413 -21.60 10.64 37.49
CA ILE A 413 -22.66 9.62 37.47
C ILE A 413 -22.71 8.95 36.09
N GLU A 414 -22.99 9.71 35.03
CA GLU A 414 -23.31 9.13 33.74
C GLU A 414 -22.09 8.44 33.11
N LEU A 415 -20.91 9.09 33.02
CA LEU A 415 -19.70 8.48 32.46
C LEU A 415 -19.20 7.27 33.26
N PRO A 416 -19.15 7.29 34.59
CA PRO A 416 -18.83 6.10 35.38
C PRO A 416 -19.79 4.93 35.14
N LEU A 417 -21.10 5.18 35.05
CA LEU A 417 -22.08 4.13 34.75
C LEU A 417 -21.98 3.60 33.33
N ALA A 418 -21.71 4.47 32.37
CA ALA A 418 -21.52 4.12 30.97
C ALA A 418 -20.13 3.51 30.68
N SER A 419 -19.19 3.52 31.63
CA SER A 419 -17.80 3.12 31.43
C SER A 419 -17.63 1.71 30.85
N ILE A 420 -18.47 0.76 31.27
CA ILE A 420 -18.48 -0.63 30.77
C ILE A 420 -18.69 -0.63 29.25
N SER A 421 -19.73 0.06 28.78
CA SER A 421 -20.05 0.14 27.37
C SER A 421 -18.99 0.92 26.60
N ILE A 422 -18.49 2.03 27.15
CA ILE A 422 -17.43 2.84 26.51
C ILE A 422 -16.16 2.02 26.34
N MET A 423 -15.71 1.30 27.38
CA MET A 423 -14.52 0.45 27.28
C MET A 423 -14.69 -0.69 26.30
N ALA A 424 -15.88 -1.30 26.22
CA ALA A 424 -16.19 -2.31 25.20
C ALA A 424 -16.05 -1.73 23.78
N GLY A 425 -16.51 -0.50 23.55
CA GLY A 425 -16.34 0.21 22.29
C GLY A 425 -14.88 0.50 21.94
N ILE A 426 -14.10 0.96 22.92
CA ILE A 426 -12.66 1.23 22.75
C ILE A 426 -11.89 -0.07 22.45
N LYS A 427 -12.18 -1.15 23.18
CA LYS A 427 -11.61 -2.49 22.94
C LYS A 427 -11.89 -2.96 21.52
N THR A 428 -13.13 -2.85 21.07
CA THR A 428 -13.53 -3.22 19.71
C THR A 428 -12.79 -2.38 18.67
N ALA A 429 -12.73 -1.05 18.87
CA ALA A 429 -12.01 -0.15 17.98
C ALA A 429 -10.52 -0.50 17.91
N ALA A 430 -9.88 -0.80 19.05
CA ALA A 430 -8.47 -1.15 19.12
C ALA A 430 -8.15 -2.42 18.31
N VAL A 431 -8.87 -3.51 18.55
CA VAL A 431 -8.65 -4.78 17.85
C VAL A 431 -8.91 -4.66 16.35
N MET A 432 -9.99 -3.96 15.97
CA MET A 432 -10.28 -3.69 14.55
C MET A 432 -9.17 -2.87 13.90
N THR A 433 -8.65 -1.85 14.59
CA THR A 433 -7.61 -0.98 14.05
C THR A 433 -6.30 -1.73 13.82
N VAL A 434 -5.92 -2.69 14.68
CA VAL A 434 -4.74 -3.54 14.45
C VAL A 434 -4.88 -4.30 13.11
N GLY A 435 -6.02 -4.91 12.84
CA GLY A 435 -6.25 -5.62 11.58
C GLY A 435 -6.27 -4.69 10.37
N THR A 436 -7.00 -3.57 10.45
CA THR A 436 -7.14 -2.62 9.33
C THR A 436 -5.85 -1.83 9.06
N ALA A 437 -4.98 -1.64 10.06
CA ALA A 437 -3.70 -0.98 9.90
C ALA A 437 -2.73 -1.75 8.96
N THR A 438 -2.92 -3.07 8.75
CA THR A 438 -2.16 -3.80 7.74
C THR A 438 -2.42 -3.28 6.32
N LEU A 439 -3.63 -2.78 6.05
CA LEU A 439 -3.99 -2.21 4.75
C LEU A 439 -3.30 -0.86 4.48
N ALA A 440 -2.79 -0.17 5.50
CA ALA A 440 -2.05 1.08 5.34
C ALA A 440 -0.81 0.92 4.44
N ALA A 441 -0.24 -0.29 4.36
CA ALA A 441 0.89 -0.61 3.49
C ALA A 441 0.59 -0.33 2.00
N PHE A 442 -0.65 -0.54 1.54
CA PHE A 442 -1.06 -0.28 0.15
C PHE A 442 -0.95 1.19 -0.27
N ILE A 443 -0.90 2.10 0.69
CA ILE A 443 -0.72 3.54 0.45
C ILE A 443 0.60 4.06 1.03
N GLY A 444 1.56 3.16 1.31
CA GLY A 444 2.87 3.53 1.86
C GLY A 444 2.84 3.91 3.34
N GLY A 445 1.80 3.54 4.09
CA GLY A 445 1.66 3.83 5.52
C GLY A 445 2.59 3.02 6.43
N GLY A 446 3.22 1.96 5.93
CA GLY A 446 4.14 1.13 6.70
C GLY A 446 3.45 0.08 7.57
N GLY A 447 4.15 -0.36 8.64
CA GLY A 447 3.68 -1.40 9.55
C GLY A 447 3.78 -2.82 8.98
N TYR A 448 3.22 -3.80 9.66
CA TYR A 448 3.30 -5.22 9.29
C TYR A 448 2.74 -5.55 7.91
N GLY A 449 1.79 -4.75 7.41
CA GLY A 449 1.24 -4.89 6.08
C GLY A 449 2.30 -4.82 4.98
N THR A 450 3.42 -4.13 5.21
CA THR A 450 4.53 -4.04 4.24
C THR A 450 5.11 -5.43 3.93
N LEU A 451 5.28 -6.29 4.96
CA LEU A 451 5.73 -7.66 4.77
C LEU A 451 4.67 -8.51 4.06
N ILE A 452 3.40 -8.32 4.42
CA ILE A 452 2.30 -9.07 3.81
C ILE A 452 2.22 -8.76 2.30
N VAL A 453 2.22 -7.48 1.93
CA VAL A 453 2.17 -7.03 0.53
C VAL A 453 3.41 -7.48 -0.23
N ARG A 454 4.61 -7.34 0.37
CA ARG A 454 5.87 -7.79 -0.24
C ARG A 454 5.88 -9.31 -0.46
N GLY A 455 5.48 -10.08 0.55
CA GLY A 455 5.43 -11.54 0.43
C GLY A 455 4.38 -12.01 -0.57
N LEU A 456 3.26 -11.31 -0.69
CA LEU A 456 2.26 -11.59 -1.72
C LEU A 456 2.81 -11.32 -3.13
N ALA A 457 3.50 -10.20 -3.33
CA ALA A 457 4.10 -9.84 -4.61
C ALA A 457 5.24 -10.77 -5.04
N LEU A 458 5.99 -11.34 -4.08
CA LEU A 458 7.09 -12.28 -4.31
C LEU A 458 6.66 -13.76 -4.22
N ASP A 459 5.37 -14.05 -3.99
CA ASP A 459 4.86 -15.40 -3.72
C ASP A 459 5.59 -16.11 -2.57
N ASP A 460 6.07 -15.34 -1.58
CA ASP A 460 6.82 -15.82 -0.43
C ASP A 460 5.93 -15.92 0.82
N THR A 461 5.46 -17.13 1.09
CA THR A 461 4.61 -17.43 2.26
C THR A 461 5.32 -17.12 3.59
N ALA A 462 6.64 -17.28 3.67
CA ALA A 462 7.38 -17.01 4.91
C ALA A 462 7.36 -15.50 5.21
N THR A 463 7.56 -14.65 4.20
CA THR A 463 7.46 -13.18 4.34
C THR A 463 6.02 -12.75 4.65
N ILE A 464 4.98 -13.38 4.07
CA ILE A 464 3.58 -13.11 4.45
C ILE A 464 3.36 -13.41 5.93
N LEU A 465 3.79 -14.59 6.40
CA LEU A 465 3.65 -15.00 7.80
C LEU A 465 4.45 -14.11 8.76
N ALA A 466 5.65 -13.64 8.35
CA ALA A 466 6.45 -12.71 9.13
C ALA A 466 5.75 -11.36 9.39
N GLY A 467 4.81 -10.98 8.54
CA GLY A 467 3.94 -9.81 8.74
C GLY A 467 2.63 -10.16 9.46
N ALA A 468 1.98 -11.26 9.06
CA ALA A 468 0.66 -11.62 9.58
C ALA A 468 0.68 -12.13 11.02
N ALA A 469 1.68 -12.95 11.40
CA ALA A 469 1.76 -13.50 12.74
C ALA A 469 1.98 -12.41 13.82
N PRO A 470 2.93 -11.46 13.70
CA PRO A 470 3.05 -10.36 14.66
C PRO A 470 1.80 -9.47 14.73
N ALA A 471 1.10 -9.24 13.61
CA ALA A 471 -0.17 -8.50 13.61
C ALA A 471 -1.24 -9.21 14.44
N ALA A 472 -1.38 -10.54 14.27
CA ALA A 472 -2.30 -11.35 15.06
C ALA A 472 -1.93 -11.35 16.55
N VAL A 473 -0.64 -11.51 16.88
CA VAL A 473 -0.15 -11.44 18.26
C VAL A 473 -0.45 -10.08 18.87
N MET A 474 -0.24 -8.99 18.13
CA MET A 474 -0.56 -7.64 18.60
C MET A 474 -2.06 -7.49 18.86
N ALA A 475 -2.94 -8.00 17.99
CA ALA A 475 -4.40 -7.94 18.21
C ALA A 475 -4.81 -8.69 19.49
N VAL A 476 -4.24 -9.86 19.75
CA VAL A 476 -4.45 -10.61 21.00
C VAL A 476 -3.90 -9.86 22.21
N ALA A 477 -2.70 -9.25 22.08
CA ALA A 477 -2.13 -8.44 23.16
C ALA A 477 -3.00 -7.23 23.52
N PHE A 478 -3.54 -6.52 22.52
CA PHE A 478 -4.50 -5.43 22.75
C PHE A 478 -5.78 -5.95 23.41
N HIS A 479 -6.32 -7.10 22.96
CA HIS A 479 -7.49 -7.69 23.57
C HIS A 479 -7.28 -7.97 25.05
N VAL A 480 -6.18 -8.63 25.43
CA VAL A 480 -5.81 -8.94 26.81
C VAL A 480 -5.53 -7.68 27.63
N ALA A 481 -4.79 -6.72 27.04
CA ALA A 481 -4.50 -5.45 27.72
C ALA A 481 -5.77 -4.68 28.08
N PHE A 482 -6.72 -4.59 27.15
CA PHE A 482 -8.01 -3.94 27.42
C PHE A 482 -8.88 -4.72 28.41
N GLU A 483 -8.78 -6.05 28.45
CA GLU A 483 -9.47 -6.85 29.49
C GLU A 483 -8.91 -6.59 30.89
N LEU A 484 -7.61 -6.38 31.00
CA LEU A 484 -6.99 -5.96 32.26
C LEU A 484 -7.36 -4.52 32.64
N LEU A 485 -7.38 -3.61 31.63
CA LEU A 485 -7.81 -2.21 31.85
C LEU A 485 -9.27 -2.10 32.27
N ASP A 486 -10.17 -2.94 31.76
CA ASP A 486 -11.57 -3.01 32.19
C ASP A 486 -11.67 -3.26 33.71
N ARG A 487 -10.81 -4.14 34.24
CA ARG A 487 -10.76 -4.41 35.69
C ARG A 487 -10.30 -3.21 36.53
N LEU A 488 -9.57 -2.25 35.91
CA LEU A 488 -9.10 -1.04 36.60
C LEU A 488 -10.08 0.13 36.42
N ALA A 489 -10.60 0.32 35.20
CA ALA A 489 -11.43 1.46 34.81
C ALA A 489 -12.88 1.35 35.26
N VAL A 490 -13.43 0.13 35.38
CA VAL A 490 -14.81 -0.10 35.77
C VAL A 490 -14.91 -0.06 37.31
N PRO A 491 -15.81 0.78 37.90
CA PRO A 491 -16.03 0.85 39.34
C PRO A 491 -16.37 -0.53 39.95
N ARG A 492 -15.82 -0.83 41.12
CA ARG A 492 -15.97 -2.16 41.77
C ARG A 492 -17.43 -2.61 41.94
N GLY A 493 -18.38 -1.69 42.13
CA GLY A 493 -19.82 -2.00 42.27
C GLY A 493 -20.52 -2.38 40.95
N LEU A 494 -19.89 -2.16 39.79
CA LEU A 494 -20.43 -2.49 38.46
C LEU A 494 -19.77 -3.72 37.84
N ARG A 495 -18.73 -4.27 38.49
CA ARG A 495 -18.07 -5.49 38.03
C ARG A 495 -18.95 -6.70 38.35
N ARG A 496 -19.33 -7.48 37.36
CA ARG A 496 -19.94 -8.81 37.51
C ARG A 496 -18.89 -9.88 37.60
#